data_de86a30d2d2fd9128018572b33571e71
#
_entry.id   de86a30d2d2fd9128018572b33571e71
#
_cell.length_a   1.000
_cell.length_b   1.000
_cell.length_c   1.000
_cell.angle_alpha   90.00
_cell.angle_beta   90.00
_cell.angle_gamma   90.00
#
_symmetry.space_group_name_H-M   'P 1'
#
loop_
_entity.id
_entity.type
_entity.pdbx_description
1 polymer ?
#
loop_
_entity_poly.entity_id
_entity_poly.type
_entity_poly.pdbx_seq_one_letter_code
_entity_poly.pdbx_strand_id
1 'polypeptide(L)'
;RRLPWKHRELLSPARLGTTAHQNLAWGSRSVLNKLSEDTLDVSAVLAQLGRQTRQAFAEQQVEGVSEVLRQVQQISNDLGVQVGELKALLDVNGISLSNGAISLHNNDNTPLRQLGTGSSRLLISGLQKAAARSKVIIVDEAEYGLEPYRITRLLNELGSKETNPTQQVFITTHSPYVLRELQANQLHVIRKPSAVELAFNPDNAGHKVYSLDGGEIQQATLRACAESFFCKRVIVCEGKTEIGLVRGIDLNRQDNNAATVVANGIHCADGGGDSMFARAKVFSSLGYPTAIFKDSDKAPQHEVHTQEAIQSGIAIYEWGDNRATEDAIFVSCPPELIPALLDIAIERKGVDSLESHIRANSNNSIGFSDCYQHFIEGYRPILAKSANKKSWFKDIEPAEKIARHIVGPNYDQFTDALKGPINQLF
;
A
#
# COMPACT_ATOMS: atom_id res chain seq x y z
N ARG A 1 27.61 -26.37 -26.03
CA ARG A 1 26.94 -27.58 -25.50
C ARG A 1 25.51 -27.22 -25.18
N ARG A 2 24.50 -27.95 -25.69
CA ARG A 2 23.07 -27.72 -25.38
C ARG A 2 22.77 -28.29 -23.99
N LEU A 3 22.10 -27.52 -23.16
CA LEU A 3 21.64 -27.94 -21.83
C LEU A 3 20.55 -29.02 -21.98
N PRO A 4 20.67 -30.21 -21.34
CA PRO A 4 19.64 -31.25 -21.38
C PRO A 4 18.30 -30.75 -20.86
N TRP A 5 17.18 -31.33 -21.34
CA TRP A 5 15.82 -30.89 -20.99
C TRP A 5 15.58 -30.87 -19.47
N LYS A 6 16.00 -31.90 -18.74
CA LYS A 6 15.88 -31.98 -17.29
C LYS A 6 16.49 -30.78 -16.53
N HIS A 7 17.65 -30.28 -17.04
CA HIS A 7 18.28 -29.09 -16.45
C HIS A 7 17.59 -27.78 -16.86
N ARG A 8 16.97 -27.76 -18.04
CA ARG A 8 16.18 -26.59 -18.46
C ARG A 8 14.93 -26.44 -17.63
N GLU A 9 14.24 -27.52 -17.25
CA GLU A 9 13.08 -27.48 -16.37
C GLU A 9 13.40 -26.88 -15.00
N LEU A 10 14.58 -27.18 -14.44
CA LEU A 10 15.02 -26.60 -13.17
C LEU A 10 15.29 -25.09 -13.22
N LEU A 11 15.70 -24.58 -14.39
CA LEU A 11 16.02 -23.18 -14.61
C LEU A 11 14.85 -22.38 -15.21
N SER A 12 13.84 -23.06 -15.76
CA SER A 12 12.68 -22.40 -16.36
C SER A 12 11.78 -21.85 -15.24
N PRO A 13 11.56 -20.51 -15.16
CA PRO A 13 10.77 -19.95 -14.10
C PRO A 13 9.34 -20.50 -14.09
N ALA A 14 8.84 -20.87 -12.91
CA ALA A 14 7.43 -21.20 -12.70
C ALA A 14 6.66 -19.91 -12.39
N ARG A 15 5.59 -19.63 -13.16
CA ARG A 15 4.69 -18.50 -12.88
C ARG A 15 3.53 -18.98 -12.03
N LEU A 16 3.30 -18.29 -10.90
CA LEU A 16 2.15 -18.49 -10.03
C LEU A 16 1.12 -17.37 -10.22
N GLY A 17 -0.15 -17.67 -9.93
CA GLY A 17 -1.20 -16.65 -9.89
C GLY A 17 -2.01 -16.46 -11.18
N THR A 18 -1.75 -17.24 -12.22
CA THR A 18 -2.68 -17.31 -13.36
C THR A 18 -3.94 -18.05 -12.90
N THR A 19 -5.01 -17.31 -12.67
CA THR A 19 -6.31 -17.80 -12.17
C THR A 19 -7.13 -18.50 -13.26
N ALA A 20 -6.53 -19.27 -14.15
CA ALA A 20 -7.30 -20.03 -15.07
C ALA A 20 -7.96 -21.20 -14.30
N HIS A 21 -9.29 -21.18 -14.18
CA HIS A 21 -10.10 -22.26 -13.60
C HIS A 21 -9.78 -23.65 -14.20
N GLN A 22 -9.17 -23.66 -15.38
CA GLN A 22 -8.61 -24.85 -16.03
C GLN A 22 -7.58 -25.59 -15.16
N ASN A 23 -6.94 -24.92 -14.20
CA ASN A 23 -6.01 -25.55 -13.25
C ASN A 23 -6.71 -26.44 -12.21
N LEU A 24 -8.03 -26.29 -12.03
CA LEU A 24 -8.85 -27.11 -11.12
C LEU A 24 -9.59 -28.24 -11.88
N ALA A 25 -9.18 -28.54 -13.10
CA ALA A 25 -9.64 -29.66 -13.91
C ALA A 25 -8.43 -30.40 -14.52
N TRP A 26 -8.58 -31.68 -14.86
CA TRP A 26 -7.50 -32.53 -15.42
C TRP A 26 -7.29 -32.27 -16.93
N GLY A 27 -7.08 -31.02 -17.32
CA GLY A 27 -6.67 -30.66 -18.70
C GLY A 27 -5.19 -30.92 -18.96
N SER A 28 -4.81 -31.12 -20.22
CA SER A 28 -3.43 -31.42 -20.62
C SER A 28 -2.38 -30.40 -20.15
N ARG A 29 -2.80 -29.17 -19.90
CA ARG A 29 -1.94 -28.06 -19.42
C ARG A 29 -2.22 -27.67 -17.97
N SER A 30 -3.11 -28.38 -17.27
CA SER A 30 -3.48 -28.05 -15.89
C SER A 30 -2.37 -28.42 -14.90
N VAL A 31 -2.39 -27.75 -13.76
CA VAL A 31 -1.49 -28.06 -12.65
C VAL A 31 -1.78 -29.44 -12.06
N LEU A 32 -3.05 -29.87 -12.03
CA LEU A 32 -3.45 -31.21 -11.54
C LEU A 32 -2.83 -32.32 -12.37
N ASN A 33 -2.76 -32.12 -13.71
CA ASN A 33 -2.11 -33.11 -14.57
C ASN A 33 -0.58 -33.17 -14.35
N LYS A 34 0.04 -32.07 -13.93
CA LYS A 34 1.48 -32.03 -13.57
C LYS A 34 1.77 -32.64 -12.22
N LEU A 35 0.82 -32.61 -11.27
CA LEU A 35 0.93 -33.24 -9.96
C LEU A 35 0.75 -34.75 -10.04
N SER A 36 0.07 -35.25 -11.07
CA SER A 36 -0.06 -36.67 -11.35
C SER A 36 1.22 -37.18 -12.02
N GLU A 37 1.98 -38.06 -11.36
CA GLU A 37 3.22 -38.65 -11.92
C GLU A 37 2.94 -39.56 -13.12
N ASP A 38 1.75 -40.17 -13.18
CA ASP A 38 1.24 -40.91 -14.30
C ASP A 38 0.26 -40.06 -15.11
N THR A 39 0.44 -40.03 -16.42
CA THR A 39 -0.55 -39.42 -17.32
C THR A 39 -1.88 -40.17 -17.12
N LEU A 40 -2.82 -39.56 -16.42
CA LEU A 40 -4.19 -40.06 -16.28
C LEU A 40 -4.82 -40.20 -17.67
N ASP A 41 -4.61 -41.35 -18.31
CA ASP A 41 -5.32 -41.68 -19.55
C ASP A 41 -6.72 -42.15 -19.22
N VAL A 42 -7.56 -41.18 -18.91
CA VAL A 42 -9.00 -41.40 -18.71
C VAL A 42 -9.77 -41.36 -20.01
N SER A 43 -9.11 -41.14 -21.14
CA SER A 43 -9.80 -41.03 -22.46
C SER A 43 -10.58 -42.30 -22.81
N ALA A 44 -10.00 -43.46 -22.54
CA ALA A 44 -10.67 -44.73 -22.77
C ALA A 44 -11.85 -44.95 -21.81
N VAL A 45 -11.68 -44.58 -20.54
CA VAL A 45 -12.73 -44.68 -19.50
C VAL A 45 -13.84 -43.68 -19.78
N LEU A 46 -13.51 -42.45 -20.18
CA LEU A 46 -14.49 -41.40 -20.52
C LEU A 46 -15.27 -41.73 -21.78
N ALA A 47 -14.65 -42.35 -22.79
CA ALA A 47 -15.34 -42.84 -23.99
C ALA A 47 -16.35 -43.95 -23.65
N GLN A 48 -16.04 -44.81 -22.71
CA GLN A 48 -16.90 -45.88 -22.23
C GLN A 48 -18.03 -45.36 -21.31
N LEU A 49 -17.69 -44.40 -20.43
CA LEU A 49 -18.61 -43.78 -19.46
C LEU A 49 -19.53 -42.73 -20.10
N GLY A 50 -19.22 -42.22 -21.29
CA GLY A 50 -20.00 -41.23 -21.98
C GLY A 50 -21.47 -41.64 -22.29
N ARG A 51 -21.78 -42.89 -22.07
CA ARG A 51 -23.14 -43.45 -22.21
C ARG A 51 -23.76 -43.99 -20.92
N GLN A 52 -22.95 -44.25 -19.91
CA GLN A 52 -23.42 -44.87 -18.68
C GLN A 52 -22.91 -44.10 -17.44
N THR A 53 -23.47 -42.97 -17.18
CA THR A 53 -23.69 -42.49 -15.83
C THR A 53 -22.56 -41.83 -15.06
N ARG A 54 -22.83 -40.61 -14.72
CA ARG A 54 -22.13 -39.83 -13.69
C ARG A 54 -22.00 -40.53 -12.34
N GLN A 55 -22.97 -41.39 -12.02
CA GLN A 55 -22.95 -42.16 -10.76
C GLN A 55 -21.86 -43.21 -10.72
N ALA A 56 -21.62 -43.92 -11.81
CA ALA A 56 -20.58 -44.93 -11.88
C ALA A 56 -19.14 -44.36 -11.74
N PHE A 57 -18.91 -43.14 -12.23
CA PHE A 57 -17.59 -42.51 -12.07
C PHE A 57 -17.34 -42.05 -10.62
N ALA A 58 -18.37 -41.59 -9.91
CA ALA A 58 -18.23 -41.20 -8.50
C ALA A 58 -17.93 -42.41 -7.58
N GLU A 59 -18.27 -43.59 -8.02
CA GLU A 59 -18.05 -44.87 -7.29
C GLU A 59 -16.76 -45.56 -7.73
N GLN A 60 -16.19 -45.21 -8.91
CA GLN A 60 -14.93 -45.79 -9.35
C GLN A 60 -13.74 -44.99 -8.80
N GLN A 61 -12.91 -45.62 -8.01
CA GLN A 61 -11.61 -45.08 -7.61
C GLN A 61 -10.64 -45.18 -8.80
N VAL A 62 -10.32 -44.07 -9.42
CA VAL A 62 -9.26 -44.00 -10.43
C VAL A 62 -7.92 -43.96 -9.71
N GLU A 63 -7.06 -44.94 -9.97
CA GLU A 63 -5.71 -44.99 -9.41
C GLU A 63 -4.94 -43.69 -9.71
N GLY A 64 -4.27 -43.14 -8.72
CA GLY A 64 -3.57 -41.83 -8.83
C GLY A 64 -4.42 -40.58 -8.51
N VAL A 65 -5.75 -40.60 -8.66
CA VAL A 65 -6.58 -39.44 -8.32
C VAL A 65 -6.66 -39.24 -6.81
N SER A 66 -6.74 -40.28 -6.05
CA SER A 66 -6.81 -40.21 -4.58
C SER A 66 -5.60 -39.55 -3.96
N GLU A 67 -4.41 -39.80 -4.49
CA GLU A 67 -3.17 -39.16 -4.02
C GLU A 67 -3.17 -37.65 -4.35
N VAL A 68 -3.60 -37.28 -5.55
CA VAL A 68 -3.71 -35.86 -5.92
C VAL A 68 -4.75 -35.13 -5.05
N LEU A 69 -5.91 -35.75 -4.79
CA LEU A 69 -6.93 -35.18 -3.91
C LEU A 69 -6.39 -34.96 -2.50
N ARG A 70 -5.61 -35.92 -1.97
CA ARG A 70 -4.97 -35.81 -0.65
C ARG A 70 -3.98 -34.65 -0.62
N GLN A 71 -3.14 -34.51 -1.66
CA GLN A 71 -2.20 -33.39 -1.77
C GLN A 71 -2.91 -32.04 -1.86
N VAL A 72 -3.97 -31.97 -2.66
CA VAL A 72 -4.80 -30.76 -2.79
C VAL A 72 -5.45 -30.40 -1.46
N GLN A 73 -5.98 -31.39 -0.74
CA GLN A 73 -6.58 -31.19 0.57
C GLN A 73 -5.56 -30.64 1.58
N GLN A 74 -4.35 -31.19 1.57
CA GLN A 74 -3.29 -30.72 2.46
C GLN A 74 -2.88 -29.28 2.12
N ILE A 75 -2.63 -28.97 0.85
CA ILE A 75 -2.29 -27.63 0.39
C ILE A 75 -3.40 -26.62 0.75
N SER A 76 -4.67 -27.04 0.60
CA SER A 76 -5.81 -26.19 0.97
C SER A 76 -5.84 -25.88 2.45
N ASN A 77 -5.59 -26.89 3.29
CA ASN A 77 -5.53 -26.73 4.74
C ASN A 77 -4.37 -25.81 5.17
N ASP A 78 -3.17 -26.02 4.60
CA ASP A 78 -1.98 -25.20 4.87
C ASP A 78 -2.21 -23.73 4.49
N LEU A 79 -2.93 -23.51 3.40
CA LEU A 79 -3.28 -22.18 2.92
C LEU A 79 -4.58 -21.63 3.55
N GLY A 80 -5.30 -22.43 4.36
CA GLY A 80 -6.55 -22.05 5.03
C GLY A 80 -7.70 -21.79 4.07
N VAL A 81 -7.69 -22.44 2.91
CA VAL A 81 -8.81 -22.45 1.97
C VAL A 81 -9.77 -23.56 2.37
N GLN A 82 -11.01 -23.21 2.72
CA GLN A 82 -12.03 -24.20 3.09
C GLN A 82 -12.65 -24.80 1.82
N VAL A 83 -12.24 -26.01 1.50
CA VAL A 83 -12.74 -26.71 0.31
C VAL A 83 -13.66 -27.89 0.65
N GLY A 84 -13.82 -28.21 1.93
CA GLY A 84 -14.53 -29.40 2.38
C GLY A 84 -13.83 -30.70 1.94
N GLU A 85 -14.57 -31.79 1.87
CA GLU A 85 -14.08 -33.05 1.32
C GLU A 85 -14.01 -33.00 -0.21
N LEU A 86 -12.84 -33.27 -0.79
CA LEU A 86 -12.62 -33.18 -2.23
C LEU A 86 -13.02 -34.45 -2.97
N LYS A 87 -13.66 -34.25 -4.12
CA LYS A 87 -14.00 -35.32 -5.07
C LYS A 87 -13.64 -34.93 -6.49
N ALA A 88 -13.25 -35.87 -7.30
CA ALA A 88 -13.09 -35.68 -8.72
C ALA A 88 -14.35 -36.21 -9.44
N LEU A 89 -15.09 -35.29 -10.09
CA LEU A 89 -16.33 -35.62 -10.79
C LEU A 89 -16.28 -35.10 -12.23
N LEU A 90 -17.12 -35.70 -13.08
CA LEU A 90 -17.33 -35.19 -14.44
C LEU A 90 -17.98 -33.81 -14.44
N ASP A 91 -17.40 -32.86 -15.17
CA ASP A 91 -17.97 -31.53 -15.32
C ASP A 91 -19.19 -31.56 -16.24
N VAL A 92 -20.30 -30.95 -15.80
CA VAL A 92 -21.59 -30.92 -16.48
C VAL A 92 -21.55 -30.22 -17.83
N ASN A 93 -20.62 -29.29 -18.03
CA ASN A 93 -20.54 -28.41 -19.21
C ASN A 93 -19.60 -28.91 -20.33
N GLY A 94 -19.01 -30.11 -20.18
CA GLY A 94 -18.10 -30.67 -21.18
C GLY A 94 -18.81 -31.61 -22.15
N ILE A 95 -19.13 -31.15 -23.37
CA ILE A 95 -19.74 -31.99 -24.43
C ILE A 95 -18.72 -32.97 -25.03
N SER A 96 -17.41 -32.74 -24.90
CA SER A 96 -16.38 -33.72 -25.27
C SER A 96 -15.75 -34.30 -24.01
N LEU A 97 -15.91 -35.59 -23.81
CA LEU A 97 -15.31 -36.32 -22.72
C LEU A 97 -13.79 -36.45 -22.94
N SER A 98 -13.06 -35.40 -22.62
CA SER A 98 -11.61 -35.38 -22.54
C SER A 98 -11.17 -35.34 -21.06
N ASN A 99 -9.89 -35.52 -20.79
CA ASN A 99 -9.36 -35.40 -19.43
C ASN A 99 -9.75 -34.06 -18.76
N GLY A 100 -9.94 -33.00 -19.53
CA GLY A 100 -10.42 -31.70 -19.06
C GLY A 100 -11.89 -31.66 -18.60
N ALA A 101 -12.66 -32.73 -18.86
CA ALA A 101 -14.02 -32.87 -18.35
C ALA A 101 -14.08 -33.28 -16.86
N ILE A 102 -12.96 -33.75 -16.31
CA ILE A 102 -12.85 -34.08 -14.89
C ILE A 102 -12.38 -32.84 -14.14
N SER A 103 -13.12 -32.43 -13.11
CA SER A 103 -12.77 -31.30 -12.27
C SER A 103 -12.88 -31.61 -10.78
N LEU A 104 -12.23 -30.82 -9.96
CA LEU A 104 -12.33 -30.92 -8.50
C LEU A 104 -13.68 -30.42 -8.01
N HIS A 105 -14.29 -31.18 -7.11
CA HIS A 105 -15.53 -30.84 -6.42
C HIS A 105 -15.34 -31.06 -4.90
N ASN A 106 -16.10 -30.34 -4.11
CA ASN A 106 -16.20 -30.60 -2.66
C ASN A 106 -17.19 -31.77 -2.38
N ASN A 107 -17.39 -32.06 -1.10
CA ASN A 107 -18.32 -33.11 -0.68
C ASN A 107 -19.78 -32.89 -1.11
N ASP A 108 -20.20 -31.62 -1.30
CA ASP A 108 -21.55 -31.23 -1.73
C ASP A 108 -21.70 -31.27 -3.27
N ASN A 109 -20.73 -31.82 -3.98
CA ASN A 109 -20.64 -31.85 -5.44
C ASN A 109 -20.54 -30.44 -6.10
N THR A 110 -20.19 -29.43 -5.33
CA THR A 110 -19.95 -28.09 -5.88
C THR A 110 -18.56 -28.02 -6.51
N PRO A 111 -18.44 -27.61 -7.79
CA PRO A 111 -17.14 -27.49 -8.45
C PRO A 111 -16.26 -26.44 -7.75
N LEU A 112 -14.99 -26.75 -7.49
CA LEU A 112 -14.06 -25.79 -6.87
C LEU A 112 -13.81 -24.53 -7.72
N ARG A 113 -14.13 -24.57 -9.02
CA ARG A 113 -14.11 -23.34 -9.87
C ARG A 113 -15.11 -22.28 -9.42
N GLN A 114 -16.11 -22.63 -8.58
CA GLN A 114 -17.07 -21.69 -7.98
C GLN A 114 -16.56 -21.06 -6.67
N LEU A 115 -15.37 -21.42 -6.20
CA LEU A 115 -14.71 -20.71 -5.09
C LEU A 115 -14.55 -19.23 -5.43
N GLY A 116 -14.69 -18.37 -4.43
CA GLY A 116 -14.41 -16.93 -4.56
C GLY A 116 -12.99 -16.69 -5.09
N THR A 117 -12.77 -15.56 -5.73
CA THR A 117 -11.52 -15.21 -6.43
C THR A 117 -10.27 -15.41 -5.55
N GLY A 118 -10.31 -14.94 -4.30
CA GLY A 118 -9.18 -15.08 -3.37
C GLY A 118 -8.87 -16.53 -3.01
N SER A 119 -9.90 -17.33 -2.70
CA SER A 119 -9.73 -18.76 -2.38
C SER A 119 -9.19 -19.55 -3.57
N SER A 120 -9.76 -19.33 -4.76
CA SER A 120 -9.29 -19.96 -6.00
C SER A 120 -7.84 -19.64 -6.30
N ARG A 121 -7.48 -18.35 -6.18
CA ARG A 121 -6.10 -17.89 -6.44
C ARG A 121 -5.11 -18.51 -5.46
N LEU A 122 -5.42 -18.49 -4.18
CA LEU A 122 -4.55 -19.04 -3.15
C LEU A 122 -4.33 -20.54 -3.36
N LEU A 123 -5.42 -21.29 -3.59
CA LEU A 123 -5.35 -22.73 -3.88
C LEU A 123 -4.53 -23.03 -5.14
N ILE A 124 -4.84 -22.35 -6.25
CA ILE A 124 -4.13 -22.54 -7.52
C ILE A 124 -2.63 -22.21 -7.37
N SER A 125 -2.29 -21.11 -6.66
CA SER A 125 -0.89 -20.77 -6.41
C SER A 125 -0.17 -21.84 -5.61
N GLY A 126 -0.80 -22.41 -4.55
CA GLY A 126 -0.24 -23.51 -3.79
C GLY A 126 -0.03 -24.78 -4.63
N LEU A 127 -1.02 -25.15 -5.45
CA LEU A 127 -0.92 -26.28 -6.38
C LEU A 127 0.19 -26.06 -7.42
N GLN A 128 0.29 -24.85 -7.98
CA GLN A 128 1.33 -24.49 -8.96
C GLN A 128 2.72 -24.58 -8.32
N LYS A 129 2.88 -24.10 -7.07
CA LYS A 129 4.12 -24.22 -6.31
C LYS A 129 4.48 -25.68 -6.09
N ALA A 130 3.54 -26.52 -5.64
CA ALA A 130 3.76 -27.94 -5.41
C ALA A 130 4.13 -28.71 -6.69
N ALA A 131 3.55 -28.34 -7.83
CA ALA A 131 3.86 -28.89 -9.14
C ALA A 131 5.17 -28.35 -9.77
N ALA A 132 5.72 -27.27 -9.20
CA ALA A 132 6.89 -26.60 -9.78
C ALA A 132 8.17 -27.40 -9.51
N ARG A 133 8.84 -27.84 -10.57
CA ARG A 133 10.20 -28.42 -10.49
C ARG A 133 11.28 -27.34 -10.47
N SER A 134 10.93 -26.12 -10.86
CA SER A 134 11.84 -24.98 -10.92
C SER A 134 12.23 -24.46 -9.55
N LYS A 135 13.46 -24.02 -9.42
CA LYS A 135 13.98 -23.27 -8.27
C LYS A 135 13.69 -21.78 -8.35
N VAL A 136 13.14 -21.29 -9.47
CA VAL A 136 12.79 -19.89 -9.69
C VAL A 136 11.28 -19.79 -9.86
N ILE A 137 10.66 -18.97 -9.00
CA ILE A 137 9.22 -18.72 -9.00
C ILE A 137 8.97 -17.24 -9.30
N ILE A 138 8.00 -16.95 -10.15
CA ILE A 138 7.54 -15.58 -10.46
C ILE A 138 6.08 -15.49 -10.05
N VAL A 139 5.75 -14.48 -9.25
CA VAL A 139 4.39 -14.15 -8.82
C VAL A 139 4.08 -12.73 -9.26
N ASP A 140 3.10 -12.59 -10.14
CA ASP A 140 2.69 -11.29 -10.64
C ASP A 140 1.48 -10.80 -9.84
N GLU A 141 1.55 -9.54 -9.37
CA GLU A 141 0.53 -8.92 -8.52
C GLU A 141 0.08 -9.84 -7.37
N ALA A 142 1.00 -10.10 -6.43
CA ALA A 142 0.78 -11.09 -5.35
C ALA A 142 -0.53 -10.86 -4.56
N GLU A 143 -0.97 -9.62 -4.45
CA GLU A 143 -2.19 -9.20 -3.74
C GLU A 143 -3.49 -9.41 -4.51
N TYR A 144 -3.44 -9.64 -5.82
CA TYR A 144 -4.65 -9.63 -6.66
C TYR A 144 -5.73 -10.59 -6.15
N GLY A 145 -6.89 -10.03 -5.79
CA GLY A 145 -8.05 -10.78 -5.31
C GLY A 145 -7.89 -11.42 -3.93
N LEU A 146 -6.86 -11.02 -3.16
CA LEU A 146 -6.60 -11.55 -1.81
C LEU A 146 -6.87 -10.50 -0.74
N GLU A 147 -7.51 -10.92 0.34
CA GLU A 147 -7.60 -10.14 1.58
C GLU A 147 -6.24 -10.14 2.32
N PRO A 148 -5.97 -9.11 3.16
CA PRO A 148 -4.69 -8.96 3.84
C PRO A 148 -4.16 -10.23 4.52
N TYR A 149 -4.98 -10.96 5.27
CA TYR A 149 -4.54 -12.17 5.95
C TYR A 149 -4.14 -13.30 4.99
N ARG A 150 -4.75 -13.34 3.79
CA ARG A 150 -4.41 -14.32 2.75
C ARG A 150 -3.13 -13.94 2.03
N ILE A 151 -2.85 -12.64 1.88
CA ILE A 151 -1.55 -12.16 1.37
C ILE A 151 -0.45 -12.63 2.30
N THR A 152 -0.59 -12.44 3.62
CA THR A 152 0.38 -12.91 4.61
C THR A 152 0.62 -14.42 4.50
N ARG A 153 -0.44 -15.23 4.34
CA ARG A 153 -0.32 -16.69 4.13
C ARG A 153 0.44 -17.03 2.86
N LEU A 154 0.09 -16.39 1.74
CA LEU A 154 0.79 -16.61 0.48
C LEU A 154 2.28 -16.26 0.58
N LEU A 155 2.62 -15.12 1.18
CA LEU A 155 4.01 -14.70 1.35
C LEU A 155 4.80 -15.67 2.24
N ASN A 156 4.21 -16.15 3.34
CA ASN A 156 4.83 -17.15 4.22
C ASN A 156 5.05 -18.47 3.48
N GLU A 157 4.04 -18.95 2.73
CA GLU A 157 4.15 -20.15 1.90
C GLU A 157 5.23 -20.02 0.82
N LEU A 158 5.45 -18.81 0.30
CA LEU A 158 6.53 -18.52 -0.65
C LEU A 158 7.91 -18.37 0.02
N GLY A 159 8.00 -18.49 1.33
CA GLY A 159 9.26 -18.46 2.07
C GLY A 159 9.75 -17.06 2.42
N SER A 160 8.87 -16.04 2.47
CA SER A 160 9.26 -14.64 2.77
C SER A 160 9.96 -14.47 4.11
N LYS A 161 9.77 -15.40 5.06
CA LYS A 161 10.38 -15.39 6.40
C LYS A 161 11.47 -16.45 6.57
N GLU A 162 11.78 -17.23 5.54
CA GLU A 162 12.81 -18.27 5.62
C GLU A 162 14.21 -17.68 5.58
N THR A 163 15.08 -18.14 6.45
CA THR A 163 16.50 -17.70 6.51
C THR A 163 17.37 -18.38 5.46
N ASN A 164 17.01 -19.61 5.07
CA ASN A 164 17.72 -20.40 4.05
C ASN A 164 16.72 -20.93 3.01
N PRO A 165 16.24 -20.07 2.11
CA PRO A 165 15.24 -20.48 1.13
C PRO A 165 15.84 -21.45 0.10
N THR A 166 15.07 -22.49 -0.22
CA THR A 166 15.44 -23.48 -1.25
C THR A 166 15.07 -23.02 -2.67
N GLN A 167 14.30 -21.96 -2.79
CA GLN A 167 13.78 -21.38 -4.04
C GLN A 167 14.03 -19.88 -4.06
N GLN A 168 14.22 -19.33 -5.24
CA GLN A 168 14.24 -17.90 -5.48
C GLN A 168 12.86 -17.44 -5.98
N VAL A 169 12.26 -16.47 -5.30
CA VAL A 169 10.92 -15.97 -5.62
C VAL A 169 11.01 -14.51 -6.00
N PHE A 170 10.49 -14.16 -7.19
CA PHE A 170 10.31 -12.79 -7.65
C PHE A 170 8.82 -12.45 -7.59
N ILE A 171 8.50 -11.34 -6.94
CA ILE A 171 7.13 -10.88 -6.72
C ILE A 171 6.99 -9.47 -7.28
N THR A 172 5.96 -9.22 -8.09
CA THR A 172 5.51 -7.85 -8.37
C THR A 172 4.32 -7.52 -7.47
N THR A 173 4.21 -6.26 -7.08
CA THR A 173 3.11 -5.80 -6.22
C THR A 173 2.84 -4.32 -6.38
N HIS A 174 1.59 -3.92 -6.21
CA HIS A 174 1.12 -2.54 -6.02
C HIS A 174 0.48 -2.34 -4.64
N SER A 175 0.64 -3.31 -3.73
CA SER A 175 0.02 -3.29 -2.40
C SER A 175 0.97 -2.82 -1.31
N PRO A 176 0.64 -1.73 -0.61
CA PRO A 176 1.37 -1.33 0.59
C PRO A 176 1.40 -2.42 1.66
N TYR A 177 0.36 -3.27 1.70
CA TYR A 177 0.28 -4.37 2.64
C TYR A 177 1.37 -5.42 2.40
N VAL A 178 1.60 -5.79 1.13
CA VAL A 178 2.70 -6.70 0.76
C VAL A 178 4.04 -6.13 1.21
N LEU A 179 4.28 -4.83 0.98
CA LEU A 179 5.52 -4.20 1.39
C LEU A 179 5.75 -4.26 2.90
N ARG A 180 4.71 -4.03 3.72
CA ARG A 180 4.82 -4.09 5.19
C ARG A 180 5.15 -5.48 5.71
N GLU A 181 4.77 -6.53 5.00
CA GLU A 181 5.06 -7.92 5.35
C GLU A 181 6.49 -8.34 5.01
N LEU A 182 7.15 -7.65 4.07
CA LEU A 182 8.50 -7.97 3.61
C LEU A 182 9.58 -7.29 4.46
N GLN A 183 10.80 -7.81 4.36
CA GLN A 183 11.99 -7.13 4.86
C GLN A 183 12.50 -6.13 3.81
N ALA A 184 13.07 -5.02 4.26
CA ALA A 184 13.53 -3.99 3.36
C ALA A 184 14.57 -4.50 2.33
N ASN A 185 15.48 -5.40 2.73
CA ASN A 185 16.47 -6.01 1.81
C ASN A 185 15.86 -6.94 0.74
N GLN A 186 14.57 -7.24 0.82
CA GLN A 186 13.86 -8.00 -0.22
C GLN A 186 13.23 -7.08 -1.27
N LEU A 187 13.30 -5.75 -1.08
CA LEU A 187 12.62 -4.78 -1.93
C LEU A 187 13.54 -4.17 -2.97
N HIS A 188 13.08 -4.18 -4.22
CA HIS A 188 13.68 -3.49 -5.35
C HIS A 188 12.67 -2.52 -5.96
N VAL A 189 13.04 -1.25 -6.03
CA VAL A 189 12.22 -0.20 -6.65
C VAL A 189 12.70 0.01 -8.08
N ILE A 190 11.82 -0.14 -9.05
CA ILE A 190 12.12 0.04 -10.48
C ILE A 190 11.50 1.36 -10.93
N ARG A 191 12.31 2.28 -11.41
CA ARG A 191 11.86 3.60 -11.86
C ARG A 191 12.31 3.89 -13.28
N LYS A 192 11.46 4.60 -14.02
CA LYS A 192 11.86 5.20 -15.30
C LYS A 192 12.77 6.40 -15.02
N PRO A 193 13.79 6.65 -15.87
CA PRO A 193 14.56 7.87 -15.78
C PRO A 193 13.65 9.09 -15.93
N SER A 194 13.97 10.18 -15.25
CA SER A 194 13.27 11.44 -15.40
C SER A 194 13.50 12.05 -16.80
N ALA A 195 12.62 12.93 -17.24
CA ALA A 195 12.79 13.64 -18.50
C ALA A 195 14.13 14.43 -18.56
N VAL A 196 14.58 14.95 -17.42
CA VAL A 196 15.86 15.64 -17.30
C VAL A 196 17.02 14.67 -17.48
N GLU A 197 17.00 13.51 -16.84
CA GLU A 197 18.03 12.48 -17.01
C GLU A 197 18.12 11.97 -18.44
N LEU A 198 16.97 11.80 -19.12
CA LEU A 198 16.91 11.40 -20.53
C LEU A 198 17.45 12.50 -21.47
N ALA A 199 17.23 13.79 -21.14
CA ALA A 199 17.77 14.89 -21.89
C ALA A 199 19.30 14.95 -21.83
N PHE A 200 19.90 14.61 -20.69
CA PHE A 200 21.37 14.56 -20.52
C PHE A 200 22.00 13.28 -21.03
N ASN A 201 21.26 12.16 -21.06
CA ASN A 201 21.78 10.87 -21.52
C ASN A 201 20.68 10.06 -22.24
N PRO A 202 20.39 10.36 -23.53
CA PRO A 202 19.33 9.71 -24.30
C PRO A 202 19.54 8.20 -24.47
N ASP A 203 20.79 7.75 -24.46
CA ASP A 203 21.13 6.31 -24.61
C ASP A 203 20.82 5.48 -23.35
N ASN A 204 20.59 6.14 -22.22
CA ASN A 204 20.25 5.49 -20.95
C ASN A 204 18.73 5.46 -20.71
N ALA A 205 17.95 5.10 -21.72
CA ALA A 205 16.49 4.98 -21.65
C ALA A 205 16.02 3.76 -20.81
N GLY A 206 16.94 3.03 -20.20
CA GLY A 206 16.65 1.88 -19.36
C GLY A 206 16.05 2.26 -18.00
N HIS A 207 15.26 1.34 -17.45
CA HIS A 207 14.78 1.48 -16.07
C HIS A 207 15.95 1.38 -15.10
N LYS A 208 15.93 2.22 -14.05
CA LYS A 208 16.85 2.13 -12.92
C LYS A 208 16.26 1.24 -11.83
N VAL A 209 17.09 0.39 -11.25
CA VAL A 209 16.74 -0.48 -10.13
C VAL A 209 17.45 0.04 -8.89
N TYR A 210 16.69 0.30 -7.86
CA TYR A 210 17.18 0.70 -6.54
C TYR A 210 16.85 -0.40 -5.55
N SER A 211 17.84 -0.79 -4.74
CA SER A 211 17.68 -1.83 -3.71
C SER A 211 17.80 -1.22 -2.33
N LEU A 212 16.99 -1.68 -1.39
CA LEU A 212 17.17 -1.36 0.01
C LEU A 212 18.17 -2.33 0.63
N ASP A 213 19.00 -1.84 1.54
CA ASP A 213 20.04 -2.65 2.21
C ASP A 213 19.54 -3.41 3.45
N GLY A 214 18.33 -3.09 3.91
CA GLY A 214 17.72 -3.72 5.08
C GLY A 214 18.06 -3.07 6.41
N GLY A 215 18.67 -1.89 6.40
CA GLY A 215 18.95 -1.10 7.60
C GLY A 215 17.67 -0.75 8.38
N GLU A 216 17.83 -0.50 9.69
CA GLU A 216 16.69 -0.24 10.59
C GLU A 216 15.83 0.93 10.13
N ILE A 217 16.45 2.02 9.67
CA ILE A 217 15.74 3.21 9.15
C ILE A 217 14.91 2.87 7.91
N GLN A 218 15.47 2.08 6.98
CA GLN A 218 14.76 1.67 5.77
C GLN A 218 13.58 0.76 6.10
N GLN A 219 13.76 -0.17 7.03
CA GLN A 219 12.68 -1.04 7.50
C GLN A 219 11.58 -0.26 8.20
N ALA A 220 11.92 0.71 9.04
CA ALA A 220 10.97 1.57 9.72
C ALA A 220 10.20 2.44 8.71
N THR A 221 10.90 3.01 7.72
CA THR A 221 10.29 3.79 6.63
C THR A 221 9.34 2.93 5.79
N LEU A 222 9.75 1.72 5.42
CA LEU A 222 8.91 0.79 4.67
C LEU A 222 7.59 0.48 5.40
N ARG A 223 7.64 0.25 6.71
CA ARG A 223 6.45 -0.03 7.52
C ARG A 223 5.55 1.18 7.70
N ALA A 224 6.13 2.36 7.94
CA ALA A 224 5.38 3.57 8.24
C ALA A 224 4.79 4.24 6.98
N CYS A 225 5.51 4.18 5.85
CA CYS A 225 5.23 4.95 4.64
C CYS A 225 5.09 4.05 3.40
N ALA A 226 4.57 2.84 3.54
CA ALA A 226 4.49 1.86 2.45
C ALA A 226 3.75 2.39 1.21
N GLU A 227 2.71 3.20 1.39
CA GLU A 227 1.93 3.84 0.32
C GLU A 227 2.80 4.75 -0.57
N SER A 228 3.77 5.42 0.05
CA SER A 228 4.65 6.37 -0.64
C SER A 228 5.58 5.72 -1.67
N PHE A 229 5.82 4.39 -1.55
CA PHE A 229 6.63 3.66 -2.52
C PHE A 229 5.94 3.51 -3.89
N PHE A 230 4.64 3.77 -3.98
CA PHE A 230 3.86 3.66 -5.22
C PHE A 230 3.55 5.01 -5.87
N CYS A 231 4.10 6.10 -5.36
CA CYS A 231 3.87 7.44 -5.91
C CYS A 231 5.00 7.87 -6.86
N LYS A 232 4.77 9.01 -7.52
CA LYS A 232 5.77 9.65 -8.40
C LYS A 232 6.71 10.56 -7.62
N ARG A 233 6.19 11.28 -6.61
CA ARG A 233 6.89 12.22 -5.74
C ARG A 233 6.43 12.05 -4.30
N VAL A 234 7.32 12.20 -3.33
CA VAL A 234 7.02 12.09 -1.90
C VAL A 234 7.20 13.44 -1.22
N ILE A 235 6.22 13.85 -0.44
CA ILE A 235 6.32 14.94 0.53
C ILE A 235 6.30 14.28 1.91
N VAL A 236 7.41 14.35 2.63
CA VAL A 236 7.48 13.86 4.01
C VAL A 236 7.07 14.99 4.93
N CYS A 237 5.88 14.89 5.50
CA CYS A 237 5.33 15.86 6.43
C CYS A 237 5.88 15.60 7.83
N GLU A 238 6.16 16.63 8.64
CA GLU A 238 6.62 16.44 10.01
C GLU A 238 5.67 15.57 10.81
N GLY A 239 4.36 15.82 10.68
CA GLY A 239 3.34 15.05 11.36
C GLY A 239 1.97 15.10 10.71
N LYS A 240 0.98 14.71 11.49
CA LYS A 240 -0.41 14.56 11.05
C LYS A 240 -1.10 15.89 10.71
N THR A 241 -0.70 16.98 11.36
CA THR A 241 -1.26 18.32 11.13
C THR A 241 -0.97 18.78 9.70
N GLU A 242 0.29 18.65 9.27
CA GLU A 242 0.73 19.00 7.92
C GLU A 242 0.05 18.14 6.87
N ILE A 243 -0.06 16.82 7.11
CA ILE A 243 -0.80 15.90 6.24
C ILE A 243 -2.26 16.34 6.11
N GLY A 244 -2.92 16.66 7.23
CA GLY A 244 -4.30 17.14 7.24
C GLY A 244 -4.47 18.43 6.47
N LEU A 245 -3.55 19.38 6.64
CA LEU A 245 -3.58 20.66 5.95
C LEU A 245 -3.47 20.47 4.42
N VAL A 246 -2.49 19.68 3.96
CA VAL A 246 -2.33 19.39 2.52
C VAL A 246 -3.56 18.68 1.96
N ARG A 247 -4.09 17.68 2.67
CA ARG A 247 -5.30 16.96 2.26
C ARG A 247 -6.51 17.88 2.14
N GLY A 248 -6.72 18.77 3.11
CA GLY A 248 -7.84 19.70 3.10
C GLY A 248 -7.77 20.68 1.93
N ILE A 249 -6.59 21.25 1.66
CA ILE A 249 -6.37 22.08 0.47
C ILE A 249 -6.61 21.28 -0.83
N ASP A 250 -6.13 20.05 -0.87
CA ASP A 250 -6.30 19.17 -2.03
C ASP A 250 -7.78 18.87 -2.31
N LEU A 251 -8.57 18.60 -1.27
CA LEU A 251 -10.01 18.42 -1.37
C LEU A 251 -10.72 19.69 -1.85
N ASN A 252 -10.35 20.87 -1.32
CA ASN A 252 -10.92 22.13 -1.80
C ASN A 252 -10.56 22.38 -3.28
N ARG A 253 -9.33 22.09 -3.69
CA ARG A 253 -8.91 22.18 -5.11
C ARG A 253 -9.71 21.23 -5.99
N GLN A 254 -9.98 20.01 -5.51
CA GLN A 254 -10.82 19.03 -6.20
C GLN A 254 -12.25 19.54 -6.36
N ASP A 255 -12.84 20.11 -5.30
CA ASP A 255 -14.18 20.70 -5.30
C ASP A 255 -14.28 21.86 -6.35
N ASN A 256 -13.18 22.53 -6.61
CA ASN A 256 -13.06 23.63 -7.60
C ASN A 256 -12.43 23.20 -8.95
N ASN A 257 -12.34 21.90 -9.24
CA ASN A 257 -11.76 21.34 -10.46
C ASN A 257 -10.31 21.81 -10.75
N ALA A 258 -9.54 22.14 -9.72
CA ALA A 258 -8.13 22.51 -9.84
C ALA A 258 -7.21 21.28 -9.74
N ALA A 259 -5.96 21.42 -10.16
CA ALA A 259 -4.97 20.36 -10.06
C ALA A 259 -4.69 19.99 -8.59
N THR A 260 -4.66 18.70 -8.29
CA THR A 260 -4.45 18.15 -6.95
C THR A 260 -3.10 17.44 -6.82
N VAL A 261 -2.56 17.36 -5.60
CA VAL A 261 -1.34 16.57 -5.31
C VAL A 261 -1.55 15.11 -5.69
N VAL A 262 -2.72 14.56 -5.36
CA VAL A 262 -3.05 13.16 -5.66
C VAL A 262 -3.10 12.91 -7.17
N ALA A 263 -3.74 13.79 -7.95
CA ALA A 263 -3.79 13.67 -9.41
C ALA A 263 -2.40 13.73 -10.07
N ASN A 264 -1.46 14.45 -9.45
CA ASN A 264 -0.08 14.52 -9.88
C ASN A 264 0.78 13.31 -9.42
N GLY A 265 0.17 12.35 -8.71
CA GLY A 265 0.86 11.17 -8.19
C GLY A 265 1.81 11.49 -7.04
N ILE A 266 1.50 12.52 -6.26
CA ILE A 266 2.26 12.94 -5.08
C ILE A 266 1.60 12.34 -3.83
N HIS A 267 2.39 11.83 -2.90
CA HIS A 267 1.91 11.29 -1.63
C HIS A 267 2.56 12.03 -0.45
N CYS A 268 1.75 12.40 0.54
CA CYS A 268 2.20 12.97 1.80
C CYS A 268 2.44 11.85 2.81
N ALA A 269 3.71 11.58 3.11
CA ALA A 269 4.14 10.57 4.06
C ALA A 269 4.22 11.15 5.48
N ASP A 270 3.84 10.36 6.48
CA ASP A 270 4.04 10.73 7.89
C ASP A 270 5.54 10.66 8.22
N GLY A 271 6.12 11.80 8.58
CA GLY A 271 7.51 11.94 8.97
C GLY A 271 7.79 11.37 10.37
N GLY A 272 6.79 11.36 11.25
CA GLY A 272 6.94 10.92 12.65
C GLY A 272 7.88 11.83 13.44
N GLY A 273 7.69 13.14 13.33
CA GLY A 273 8.54 14.15 13.95
C GLY A 273 9.96 14.14 13.36
N ASP A 274 10.98 14.11 14.20
CA ASP A 274 12.38 14.20 13.80
C ASP A 274 12.83 13.07 12.84
N SER A 275 12.10 11.97 12.78
CA SER A 275 12.35 10.86 11.82
C SER A 275 12.13 11.28 10.36
N MET A 276 11.48 12.41 10.10
CA MET A 276 11.19 12.91 8.75
C MET A 276 12.44 13.04 7.88
N PHE A 277 13.56 13.50 8.45
CA PHE A 277 14.81 13.66 7.73
C PHE A 277 15.38 12.33 7.26
N ALA A 278 15.37 11.32 8.13
CA ALA A 278 15.84 9.98 7.80
C ALA A 278 14.95 9.31 6.75
N ARG A 279 13.61 9.43 6.88
CA ARG A 279 12.65 8.91 5.91
C ARG A 279 12.77 9.59 4.55
N ALA A 280 12.93 10.91 4.51
CA ALA A 280 13.13 11.65 3.28
C ALA A 280 14.42 11.23 2.56
N LYS A 281 15.51 11.01 3.30
CA LYS A 281 16.78 10.50 2.74
C LYS A 281 16.60 9.11 2.12
N VAL A 282 15.79 8.21 2.73
CA VAL A 282 15.48 6.91 2.14
C VAL A 282 14.79 7.08 0.79
N PHE A 283 13.74 7.89 0.68
CA PHE A 283 13.05 8.10 -0.59
C PHE A 283 13.95 8.76 -1.63
N SER A 284 14.72 9.78 -1.27
CA SER A 284 15.67 10.42 -2.18
C SER A 284 16.72 9.44 -2.71
N SER A 285 17.26 8.56 -1.85
CA SER A 285 18.24 7.53 -2.27
C SER A 285 17.66 6.50 -3.23
N LEU A 286 16.34 6.31 -3.22
CA LEU A 286 15.59 5.43 -4.14
C LEU A 286 15.12 6.16 -5.41
N GLY A 287 15.63 7.36 -5.66
CA GLY A 287 15.34 8.15 -6.85
C GLY A 287 13.94 8.80 -6.87
N TYR A 288 13.29 8.96 -5.72
CA TYR A 288 12.05 9.73 -5.65
C TYR A 288 12.37 11.22 -5.56
N PRO A 289 11.75 12.08 -6.38
CA PRO A 289 11.70 13.50 -6.09
C PRO A 289 11.05 13.68 -4.71
N THR A 290 11.82 14.21 -3.76
CA THR A 290 11.43 14.22 -2.35
C THR A 290 11.46 15.63 -1.79
N ALA A 291 10.46 15.97 -0.99
CA ALA A 291 10.43 17.20 -0.20
C ALA A 291 10.10 16.87 1.26
N ILE A 292 10.50 17.76 2.16
CA ILE A 292 10.06 17.76 3.57
C ILE A 292 9.14 18.96 3.75
N PHE A 293 7.99 18.76 4.41
CA PHE A 293 7.10 19.83 4.86
C PHE A 293 7.02 19.81 6.37
N LYS A 294 7.48 20.87 7.03
CA LYS A 294 7.70 20.89 8.47
C LYS A 294 7.44 22.25 9.11
N ASP A 295 7.35 22.23 10.43
CA ASP A 295 7.40 23.41 11.28
C ASP A 295 8.83 24.03 11.30
N SER A 296 8.94 25.32 11.58
CA SER A 296 10.22 26.00 11.79
C SER A 296 10.50 26.34 13.26
N ASP A 297 9.59 26.03 14.18
CA ASP A 297 9.72 26.34 15.61
C ASP A 297 10.90 25.64 16.28
N LYS A 298 11.41 24.56 15.69
CA LYS A 298 12.62 23.82 16.09
C LYS A 298 13.82 24.07 15.17
N ALA A 299 13.83 25.17 14.42
CA ALA A 299 14.87 25.44 13.45
C ALA A 299 16.31 25.28 13.99
N PRO A 300 16.68 25.76 15.22
CA PRO A 300 18.03 25.57 15.73
C PRO A 300 18.41 24.11 15.95
N GLN A 301 17.48 23.26 16.34
CA GLN A 301 17.72 21.82 16.57
C GLN A 301 17.80 21.05 15.25
N HIS A 302 17.07 21.49 14.24
CA HIS A 302 16.98 20.84 12.93
C HIS A 302 17.99 21.35 11.91
N GLU A 303 18.76 22.42 12.20
CA GLU A 303 19.62 23.11 11.24
C GLU A 303 20.55 22.16 10.49
N VAL A 304 21.29 21.31 11.22
CA VAL A 304 22.23 20.36 10.61
C VAL A 304 21.51 19.38 9.68
N HIS A 305 20.42 18.80 10.14
CA HIS A 305 19.64 17.85 9.34
C HIS A 305 18.97 18.48 8.12
N THR A 306 18.54 19.74 8.25
CA THR A 306 17.98 20.52 7.14
C THR A 306 19.03 20.77 6.06
N GLN A 307 20.24 21.18 6.45
CA GLN A 307 21.35 21.39 5.53
C GLN A 307 21.79 20.10 4.82
N GLU A 308 21.88 19.00 5.56
CA GLU A 308 22.16 17.67 4.98
C GLU A 308 21.08 17.22 3.98
N ALA A 309 19.81 17.49 4.27
CA ALA A 309 18.70 17.17 3.38
C ALA A 309 18.79 17.99 2.08
N ILE A 310 19.04 19.29 2.17
CA ILE A 310 19.23 20.17 1.01
C ILE A 310 20.41 19.68 0.16
N GLN A 311 21.56 19.37 0.78
CA GLN A 311 22.73 18.82 0.07
C GLN A 311 22.42 17.49 -0.65
N SER A 312 21.46 16.73 -0.13
CA SER A 312 20.99 15.48 -0.74
C SER A 312 19.91 15.71 -1.81
N GLY A 313 19.65 16.97 -2.21
CA GLY A 313 18.67 17.32 -3.24
C GLY A 313 17.20 17.24 -2.76
N ILE A 314 16.96 17.25 -1.45
CA ILE A 314 15.62 17.23 -0.85
C ILE A 314 15.16 18.69 -0.69
N ALA A 315 14.00 19.04 -1.26
CA ALA A 315 13.40 20.35 -1.07
C ALA A 315 12.84 20.50 0.36
N ILE A 316 12.99 21.67 0.96
CA ILE A 316 12.45 21.96 2.30
C ILE A 316 11.36 23.02 2.14
N TYR A 317 10.18 22.73 2.65
CA TYR A 317 9.04 23.62 2.76
C TYR A 317 8.74 23.79 4.24
N GLU A 318 8.80 25.01 4.74
CA GLU A 318 8.60 25.30 6.17
C GLU A 318 7.93 26.65 6.35
N TRP A 319 7.28 26.81 7.49
CA TRP A 319 6.75 28.12 7.88
C TRP A 319 7.91 29.07 8.22
N GLY A 320 7.78 30.33 7.84
CA GLY A 320 8.75 31.36 8.24
C GLY A 320 8.67 31.71 9.73
N ASP A 321 9.67 32.44 10.21
CA ASP A 321 9.67 33.12 11.52
C ASP A 321 9.50 32.20 12.74
N ASN A 322 10.12 31.04 12.72
CA ASN A 322 10.07 30.04 13.82
C ASN A 322 8.64 29.66 14.25
N ARG A 323 7.78 29.40 13.28
CA ARG A 323 6.36 29.07 13.52
C ARG A 323 6.10 27.59 13.43
N ALA A 324 5.19 27.13 14.31
CA ALA A 324 4.46 25.89 14.13
C ALA A 324 3.27 26.11 13.16
N THR A 325 2.66 25.03 12.70
CA THR A 325 1.50 25.06 11.80
C THR A 325 0.33 25.85 12.39
N GLU A 326 0.05 25.69 13.67
CA GLU A 326 -0.98 26.46 14.36
C GLU A 326 -0.67 27.96 14.38
N ASP A 327 0.62 28.33 14.57
CA ASP A 327 1.02 29.74 14.54
C ASP A 327 0.83 30.32 13.13
N ALA A 328 1.24 29.60 12.09
CA ALA A 328 1.08 30.01 10.68
C ALA A 328 -0.40 30.20 10.33
N ILE A 329 -1.28 29.31 10.77
CA ILE A 329 -2.73 29.40 10.56
C ILE A 329 -3.28 30.69 11.23
N PHE A 330 -3.05 30.86 12.54
CA PHE A 330 -3.61 32.02 13.25
C PHE A 330 -3.03 33.36 12.77
N VAL A 331 -1.71 33.42 12.52
CA VAL A 331 -1.05 34.64 12.03
C VAL A 331 -1.57 35.05 10.66
N SER A 332 -1.91 34.10 9.82
CA SER A 332 -2.33 34.36 8.43
C SER A 332 -3.84 34.51 8.27
N CYS A 333 -4.62 34.06 9.25
CA CYS A 333 -6.07 34.04 9.15
C CYS A 333 -6.68 35.44 9.19
N PRO A 334 -7.60 35.82 8.28
CA PRO A 334 -8.39 37.03 8.39
C PRO A 334 -9.14 37.10 9.73
N PRO A 335 -9.27 38.30 10.34
CA PRO A 335 -9.95 38.43 11.64
C PRO A 335 -11.37 37.86 11.68
N GLU A 336 -12.11 38.02 10.59
CA GLU A 336 -13.48 37.54 10.42
C GLU A 336 -13.61 36.00 10.41
N LEU A 337 -12.52 35.29 10.13
CA LEU A 337 -12.48 33.82 10.10
C LEU A 337 -11.98 33.19 11.41
N ILE A 338 -11.51 34.00 12.37
CA ILE A 338 -11.05 33.49 13.68
C ILE A 338 -12.15 32.73 14.41
N PRO A 339 -13.43 33.19 14.47
CA PRO A 339 -14.50 32.40 15.09
C PRO A 339 -14.66 31.02 14.46
N ALA A 340 -14.55 30.88 13.15
CA ALA A 340 -14.65 29.59 12.47
C ALA A 340 -13.50 28.62 12.85
N LEU A 341 -12.28 29.13 13.05
CA LEU A 341 -11.17 28.32 13.60
C LEU A 341 -11.46 27.87 15.02
N LEU A 342 -12.03 28.75 15.84
CA LEU A 342 -12.41 28.43 17.22
C LEU A 342 -13.55 27.41 17.28
N ASP A 343 -14.51 27.43 16.35
CA ASP A 343 -15.56 26.42 16.25
C ASP A 343 -14.99 25.01 16.06
N ILE A 344 -14.01 24.85 15.17
CA ILE A 344 -13.32 23.56 14.99
C ILE A 344 -12.58 23.14 16.27
N ALA A 345 -11.97 24.10 16.98
CA ALA A 345 -11.31 23.81 18.25
C ALA A 345 -12.34 23.40 19.34
N ILE A 346 -13.54 24.01 19.35
CA ILE A 346 -14.63 23.66 20.26
C ILE A 346 -15.09 22.22 20.01
N GLU A 347 -15.33 21.83 18.77
CA GLU A 347 -15.75 20.46 18.45
C GLU A 347 -14.83 19.41 19.08
N ARG A 348 -13.54 19.71 19.18
CA ARG A 348 -12.53 18.77 19.67
C ARG A 348 -12.26 18.86 21.18
N LYS A 349 -12.26 20.04 21.75
CA LYS A 349 -11.80 20.29 23.14
C LYS A 349 -12.91 20.75 24.08
N GLY A 350 -14.01 21.27 23.56
CA GLY A 350 -15.05 21.91 24.31
C GLY A 350 -14.71 23.34 24.73
N VAL A 351 -15.75 24.16 24.96
CA VAL A 351 -15.62 25.59 25.29
C VAL A 351 -14.86 25.82 26.59
N ASP A 352 -15.15 25.04 27.63
CA ASP A 352 -14.53 25.21 28.98
C ASP A 352 -13.01 24.95 28.91
N SER A 353 -12.60 23.99 28.09
CA SER A 353 -11.19 23.71 27.89
C SER A 353 -10.50 24.86 27.13
N LEU A 354 -11.14 25.41 26.09
CA LEU A 354 -10.60 26.55 25.35
C LEU A 354 -10.49 27.77 26.27
N GLU A 355 -11.50 28.08 27.05
CA GLU A 355 -11.50 29.14 28.05
C GLU A 355 -10.29 29.00 28.98
N SER A 356 -10.11 27.81 29.58
CA SER A 356 -8.98 27.51 30.46
C SER A 356 -7.63 27.68 29.77
N HIS A 357 -7.49 27.22 28.52
CA HIS A 357 -6.24 27.33 27.75
C HIS A 357 -5.91 28.79 27.41
N ILE A 358 -6.90 29.58 27.02
CA ILE A 358 -6.71 31.00 26.67
C ILE A 358 -6.34 31.78 27.93
N ARG A 359 -7.04 31.58 29.02
CA ARG A 359 -6.73 32.24 30.31
C ARG A 359 -5.33 31.92 30.81
N ALA A 360 -4.94 30.66 30.74
CA ALA A 360 -3.60 30.23 31.15
C ALA A 360 -2.47 30.87 30.31
N ASN A 361 -2.69 31.13 29.02
CA ASN A 361 -1.67 31.74 28.14
C ASN A 361 -1.78 33.29 28.09
N SER A 362 -2.87 33.88 28.60
CA SER A 362 -3.07 35.31 28.70
C SER A 362 -2.84 35.89 30.10
N ASN A 363 -2.35 35.09 31.05
CA ASN A 363 -2.30 35.47 32.48
C ASN A 363 -3.65 35.94 33.01
N ASN A 364 -4.74 35.29 32.61
CA ASN A 364 -6.13 35.61 32.94
C ASN A 364 -6.63 36.98 32.43
N SER A 365 -5.93 37.60 31.49
CA SER A 365 -6.33 38.93 30.97
C SER A 365 -7.46 38.88 29.96
N ILE A 366 -7.64 37.74 29.24
CA ILE A 366 -8.70 37.52 28.26
C ILE A 366 -9.27 36.12 28.39
N GLY A 367 -10.53 35.95 27.96
CA GLY A 367 -11.23 34.68 27.91
C GLY A 367 -11.64 34.29 26.47
N PHE A 368 -12.33 33.17 26.38
CA PHE A 368 -12.84 32.67 25.10
C PHE A 368 -13.81 33.66 24.43
N SER A 369 -14.73 34.25 25.18
CA SER A 369 -15.74 35.21 24.67
C SER A 369 -15.07 36.44 24.04
N ASP A 370 -13.97 36.93 24.63
CA ASP A 370 -13.25 38.07 24.09
C ASP A 370 -12.67 37.73 22.70
N CYS A 371 -12.11 36.52 22.56
CA CYS A 371 -11.54 36.06 21.29
C CYS A 371 -12.59 35.72 20.24
N TYR A 372 -13.75 35.23 20.65
CA TYR A 372 -14.81 34.78 19.75
C TYR A 372 -15.71 35.89 19.26
N GLN A 373 -16.11 36.82 20.15
CA GLN A 373 -17.09 37.90 19.85
C GLN A 373 -16.43 39.25 19.58
N HIS A 374 -15.27 39.50 20.17
CA HIS A 374 -14.61 40.80 20.19
C HIS A 374 -13.13 40.69 19.86
N PHE A 375 -12.80 39.90 18.82
CA PHE A 375 -11.43 39.66 18.42
C PHE A 375 -10.70 40.95 18.09
N ILE A 376 -9.51 41.11 18.66
CA ILE A 376 -8.54 42.15 18.28
C ILE A 376 -7.18 41.47 17.93
N GLU A 377 -6.39 42.12 17.09
CA GLU A 377 -5.10 41.60 16.62
C GLU A 377 -4.14 41.19 17.73
N GLY A 378 -4.19 41.87 18.89
CA GLY A 378 -3.40 41.54 20.08
C GLY A 378 -3.67 40.13 20.68
N TYR A 379 -4.83 39.52 20.37
CA TYR A 379 -5.19 38.17 20.85
C TYR A 379 -4.60 37.04 20.02
N ARG A 380 -4.21 37.32 18.79
CA ARG A 380 -3.67 36.36 17.83
C ARG A 380 -2.51 35.51 18.37
N PRO A 381 -1.45 36.10 18.98
CA PRO A 381 -0.35 35.32 19.55
C PRO A 381 -0.79 34.39 20.71
N ILE A 382 -1.81 34.81 21.48
CA ILE A 382 -2.33 34.03 22.59
C ILE A 382 -3.12 32.81 22.08
N LEU A 383 -3.93 33.00 21.03
CA LEU A 383 -4.65 31.91 20.37
C LEU A 383 -3.69 30.92 19.73
N ALA A 384 -2.73 31.38 18.95
CA ALA A 384 -1.70 30.57 18.32
C ALA A 384 -0.93 29.71 19.36
N LYS A 385 -0.44 30.35 20.42
CA LYS A 385 0.25 29.68 21.52
C LYS A 385 -0.63 28.67 22.26
N SER A 386 -1.93 28.99 22.44
CA SER A 386 -2.87 28.08 23.11
C SER A 386 -3.15 26.88 22.23
N ALA A 387 -3.37 27.07 20.93
CA ALA A 387 -3.60 26.01 19.96
C ALA A 387 -2.42 25.05 19.86
N ASN A 388 -1.20 25.58 19.72
CA ASN A 388 0.01 24.78 19.65
C ASN A 388 0.23 23.98 20.95
N LYS A 389 0.35 24.68 22.11
CA LYS A 389 0.64 24.03 23.39
C LYS A 389 -0.40 23.00 23.83
N LYS A 390 -1.64 23.18 23.47
CA LYS A 390 -2.77 22.33 23.87
C LYS A 390 -3.29 21.45 22.74
N SER A 391 -2.57 21.42 21.63
CA SER A 391 -2.85 20.52 20.52
C SER A 391 -4.30 20.60 20.03
N TRP A 392 -4.75 21.83 19.71
CA TRP A 392 -6.14 22.03 19.26
C TRP A 392 -6.38 21.35 17.92
N PHE A 393 -5.38 21.37 17.03
CA PHE A 393 -5.48 20.87 15.66
C PHE A 393 -4.51 19.72 15.33
N LYS A 394 -3.80 19.19 16.35
CA LYS A 394 -2.79 18.12 16.15
C LYS A 394 -3.44 16.76 15.82
N ASP A 395 -4.01 16.66 14.65
CA ASP A 395 -4.44 15.43 13.98
C ASP A 395 -4.79 15.72 12.51
N ILE A 396 -5.02 14.68 11.72
CA ILE A 396 -5.39 14.83 10.31
C ILE A 396 -6.74 15.52 10.16
N GLU A 397 -7.77 15.05 10.86
CA GLU A 397 -9.14 15.51 10.68
C GLU A 397 -9.36 17.01 10.96
N PRO A 398 -8.93 17.59 12.10
CA PRO A 398 -9.16 19.02 12.35
C PRO A 398 -8.35 19.89 11.38
N ALA A 399 -7.12 19.52 11.04
CA ALA A 399 -6.32 20.24 10.07
C ALA A 399 -6.92 20.18 8.66
N GLU A 400 -7.47 19.03 8.27
CA GLU A 400 -8.19 18.84 7.01
C GLU A 400 -9.45 19.71 6.95
N LYS A 401 -10.25 19.76 8.05
CA LYS A 401 -11.44 20.63 8.15
C LYS A 401 -11.07 22.11 7.99
N ILE A 402 -10.04 22.55 8.71
CA ILE A 402 -9.55 23.93 8.60
C ILE A 402 -9.15 24.24 7.16
N ALA A 403 -8.33 23.39 6.58
CA ALA A 403 -7.80 23.60 5.24
C ALA A 403 -8.90 23.59 4.16
N ARG A 404 -9.85 22.65 4.23
CA ARG A 404 -10.92 22.51 3.24
C ARG A 404 -11.98 23.59 3.34
N HIS A 405 -12.41 23.94 4.57
CA HIS A 405 -13.61 24.76 4.77
C HIS A 405 -13.30 26.22 5.15
N ILE A 406 -12.10 26.51 5.62
CA ILE A 406 -11.71 27.86 6.02
C ILE A 406 -10.62 28.41 5.10
N VAL A 407 -9.49 27.72 5.01
CA VAL A 407 -8.34 28.21 4.22
C VAL A 407 -8.62 28.15 2.73
N GLY A 408 -9.07 27.01 2.22
CA GLY A 408 -9.27 26.81 0.79
C GLY A 408 -10.25 27.82 0.14
N PRO A 409 -11.49 27.97 0.68
CA PRO A 409 -12.46 28.92 0.14
C PRO A 409 -12.03 30.40 0.24
N ASN A 410 -11.17 30.72 1.20
CA ASN A 410 -10.69 32.07 1.48
C ASN A 410 -9.20 32.25 1.20
N TYR A 411 -8.61 31.37 0.37
CA TYR A 411 -7.17 31.26 0.19
C TYR A 411 -6.48 32.59 -0.13
N ASP A 412 -7.09 33.40 -0.99
CA ASP A 412 -6.56 34.71 -1.40
C ASP A 412 -6.48 35.73 -0.24
N GLN A 413 -7.32 35.59 0.75
CA GLN A 413 -7.37 36.48 1.92
C GLN A 413 -6.31 36.15 2.98
N PHE A 414 -5.74 34.94 2.94
CA PHE A 414 -4.65 34.57 3.83
C PHE A 414 -3.34 35.23 3.42
N THR A 415 -2.45 35.47 4.35
CA THR A 415 -1.14 36.10 4.07
C THR A 415 -0.16 35.09 3.50
N ASP A 416 0.94 35.59 2.91
CA ASP A 416 2.00 34.75 2.35
C ASP A 416 2.71 33.90 3.39
N ALA A 417 2.59 34.19 4.68
CA ALA A 417 3.10 33.36 5.75
C ALA A 417 2.53 31.93 5.72
N LEU A 418 1.26 31.76 5.29
CA LEU A 418 0.65 30.44 5.07
C LEU A 418 0.76 30.02 3.60
N LYS A 419 0.46 30.93 2.67
CA LYS A 419 0.39 30.62 1.22
C LYS A 419 1.74 30.22 0.63
N GLY A 420 2.83 30.87 1.07
CA GLY A 420 4.16 30.66 0.49
C GLY A 420 4.59 29.19 0.48
N PRO A 421 4.68 28.50 1.64
CA PRO A 421 5.00 27.08 1.70
C PRO A 421 3.97 26.20 0.99
N ILE A 422 2.66 26.48 1.13
CA ILE A 422 1.59 25.71 0.47
C ILE A 422 1.73 25.76 -1.06
N ASN A 423 1.96 26.93 -1.64
CA ASN A 423 2.09 27.06 -3.11
C ASN A 423 3.26 26.25 -3.69
N GLN A 424 4.28 25.93 -2.88
CA GLN A 424 5.42 25.11 -3.31
C GLN A 424 5.10 23.60 -3.33
N LEU A 425 4.01 23.19 -2.67
CA LEU A 425 3.58 21.79 -2.61
C LEU A 425 2.83 21.39 -3.88
N PHE A 426 2.10 22.33 -4.51
CA PHE A 426 1.24 22.13 -5.67
C PHE A 426 1.88 22.65 -6.94
#